data_8b7419f833fadc1a04c9c0d1583e0919
#
_entry.id   8b7419f833fadc1a04c9c0d1583e0919
#
_cell.length_a   1.000
_cell.length_b   1.000
_cell.length_c   1.000
_cell.angle_alpha   90.00
_cell.angle_beta   90.00
_cell.angle_gamma   90.00
#
_symmetry.space_group_name_H-M   'P 1'
#
loop_
_entity.id
_entity.type
_entity.pdbx_description
1 polymer ?
#
loop_
_entity_poly.entity_id
_entity_poly.type
_entity_poly.pdbx_seq_one_letter_code
_entity_poly.pdbx_strand_id
1 'polypeptide(L)'
;MLLAAALYASAAMPAQDAPPEWVYVGTQDHRIEAFRLDTSSGELEVVASSGGDIRPTWLMAHPRLPMLYAVDDQSNKPGSVTAFGVNRETGALRRLAVVATKGIGTTHLTFDALSDTILAANYNSGSVSSVAVREGEPQAPASTISERGSGPNKRQMSAHAHDAVVDPSGRYVLVPDLGADRVFVYRFDRSTHTLSKDDANPPRDFVASFGSGPRHIVFGADGRFAYLVTELSADVLVFRWDAQKGRLTLAQSLPISTAGFAGVKSGAEITVSGDGHFVYVANRGENQIVVYRVDAASGTLSEIQRVASDGSKPWSFGIDTTGRWLVVANQGSGTVNVLAIDRKSGLLKSTGHSVKVERAVTVAFVVG
;
A
#
# COMPACT_ATOMS: atom_id res chain seq x y z
N MET A 1 -22.89 57.79 -38.62
CA MET A 1 -23.20 56.81 -37.57
C MET A 1 -21.97 55.97 -37.31
N LEU A 2 -21.22 56.29 -36.27
CA LEU A 2 -20.06 55.51 -35.83
C LEU A 2 -20.54 54.52 -34.74
N LEU A 3 -20.39 53.21 -35.02
CA LEU A 3 -20.58 52.15 -34.00
C LEU A 3 -19.29 52.05 -33.18
N ALA A 4 -19.38 52.28 -31.89
CA ALA A 4 -18.32 51.98 -30.96
C ALA A 4 -18.42 50.51 -30.52
N ALA A 5 -17.41 49.71 -30.83
CA ALA A 5 -17.28 48.34 -30.32
C ALA A 5 -16.68 48.37 -28.91
N ALA A 6 -17.46 47.92 -27.92
CA ALA A 6 -16.99 47.76 -26.57
C ALA A 6 -16.22 46.42 -26.46
N LEU A 7 -14.91 46.49 -26.21
CA LEU A 7 -14.07 45.37 -25.86
C LEU A 7 -14.33 44.98 -24.39
N TYR A 8 -15.03 43.90 -24.14
CA TYR A 8 -15.09 43.27 -22.84
C TYR A 8 -13.80 42.50 -22.60
N ALA A 9 -12.95 43.02 -21.73
CA ALA A 9 -11.82 42.27 -21.18
C ALA A 9 -12.39 41.22 -20.22
N SER A 10 -12.32 39.97 -20.61
CA SER A 10 -12.60 38.84 -19.72
C SER A 10 -11.48 38.78 -18.68
N ALA A 11 -11.78 39.17 -17.44
CA ALA A 11 -10.90 38.93 -16.31
C ALA A 11 -10.81 37.42 -16.12
N ALA A 12 -9.63 36.83 -16.32
CA ALA A 12 -9.35 35.46 -15.94
C ALA A 12 -9.59 35.33 -14.43
N MET A 13 -10.56 34.49 -14.04
CA MET A 13 -10.73 34.13 -12.64
C MET A 13 -9.42 33.48 -12.16
N PRO A 14 -8.92 33.83 -10.96
CA PRO A 14 -7.78 33.11 -10.39
C PRO A 14 -8.13 31.63 -10.36
N ALA A 15 -7.19 30.79 -10.78
CA ALA A 15 -7.33 29.36 -10.64
C ALA A 15 -7.59 29.07 -9.16
N GLN A 16 -8.74 28.46 -8.85
CA GLN A 16 -8.99 27.97 -7.49
C GLN A 16 -7.85 27.01 -7.17
N ASP A 17 -7.07 27.33 -6.13
CA ASP A 17 -6.03 26.45 -5.64
C ASP A 17 -6.66 25.07 -5.39
N ALA A 18 -6.07 24.04 -5.96
CA ALA A 18 -6.52 22.67 -5.68
C ALA A 18 -6.48 22.45 -4.15
N PRO A 19 -7.46 21.71 -3.59
CA PRO A 19 -7.46 21.44 -2.16
C PRO A 19 -6.11 20.84 -1.74
N PRO A 20 -5.62 21.18 -0.54
CA PRO A 20 -4.37 20.64 -0.06
C PRO A 20 -4.42 19.12 0.02
N GLU A 21 -3.32 18.47 -0.30
CA GLU A 21 -3.18 17.02 -0.10
C GLU A 21 -2.38 16.78 1.17
N TRP A 22 -3.00 16.07 2.10
CA TRP A 22 -2.37 15.72 3.36
C TRP A 22 -1.61 14.39 3.23
N VAL A 23 -0.36 14.39 3.66
CA VAL A 23 0.50 13.21 3.70
C VAL A 23 0.70 12.81 5.15
N TYR A 24 0.32 11.57 5.48
CA TYR A 24 0.51 11.01 6.79
C TYR A 24 1.59 9.93 6.74
N VAL A 25 2.52 10.02 7.66
CA VAL A 25 3.64 9.09 7.79
C VAL A 25 3.57 8.39 9.14
N GLY A 26 3.38 7.09 9.12
CA GLY A 26 3.42 6.25 10.32
C GLY A 26 4.85 5.80 10.64
N THR A 27 5.13 5.67 11.93
CA THR A 27 6.45 5.33 12.42
C THR A 27 6.43 4.10 13.32
N GLN A 28 7.59 3.47 13.52
CA GLN A 28 7.74 2.42 14.53
C GLN A 28 7.87 3.00 15.96
N ASP A 29 7.93 4.32 16.11
CA ASP A 29 8.08 5.03 17.38
C ASP A 29 6.74 5.58 17.90
N HIS A 30 5.63 4.93 17.55
CA HIS A 30 4.29 5.26 18.04
C HIS A 30 3.80 6.67 17.65
N ARG A 31 4.20 7.17 16.47
CA ARG A 31 3.80 8.50 15.98
C ARG A 31 3.24 8.43 14.57
N ILE A 32 2.33 9.34 14.29
CA ILE A 32 1.87 9.70 12.95
C ILE A 32 2.25 11.15 12.73
N GLU A 33 3.11 11.40 11.75
CA GLU A 33 3.52 12.73 11.32
C GLU A 33 2.62 13.17 10.16
N ALA A 34 2.13 14.40 10.20
CA ALA A 34 1.27 14.97 9.17
C ALA A 34 1.99 16.09 8.43
N PHE A 35 1.89 16.07 7.11
CA PHE A 35 2.48 17.05 6.19
C PHE A 35 1.43 17.56 5.22
N ARG A 36 1.62 18.78 4.74
CA ARG A 36 0.95 19.31 3.56
C ARG A 36 1.87 19.13 2.36
N LEU A 37 1.38 18.47 1.33
CA LEU A 37 2.08 18.36 0.04
C LEU A 37 1.68 19.53 -0.86
N ASP A 38 2.65 20.32 -1.26
CA ASP A 38 2.47 21.24 -2.39
C ASP A 38 2.52 20.42 -3.68
N THR A 39 1.36 20.16 -4.26
CA THR A 39 1.25 19.37 -5.49
C THR A 39 1.85 20.05 -6.73
N SER A 40 2.26 21.34 -6.64
CA SER A 40 2.94 22.05 -7.73
C SER A 40 4.45 21.84 -7.71
N SER A 41 5.07 21.83 -6.53
CA SER A 41 6.53 21.75 -6.33
C SER A 41 7.00 20.39 -5.81
N GLY A 42 6.12 19.62 -5.13
CA GLY A 42 6.48 18.39 -4.42
C GLY A 42 7.09 18.66 -3.03
N GLU A 43 7.01 19.88 -2.52
CA GLU A 43 7.52 20.21 -1.18
C GLU A 43 6.57 19.68 -0.09
N LEU A 44 7.16 19.18 1.00
CA LEU A 44 6.43 18.73 2.20
C LEU A 44 6.61 19.76 3.33
N GLU A 45 5.50 20.34 3.75
CA GLU A 45 5.45 21.22 4.92
C GLU A 45 4.99 20.43 6.15
N VAL A 46 5.74 20.51 7.24
CA VAL A 46 5.37 19.87 8.52
C VAL A 46 4.16 20.56 9.09
N VAL A 47 3.12 19.81 9.45
CA VAL A 47 1.86 20.35 9.97
C VAL A 47 1.65 19.95 11.42
N ALA A 48 1.74 18.68 11.73
CA ALA A 48 1.46 18.16 13.07
C ALA A 48 2.17 16.83 13.30
N SER A 49 2.35 16.50 14.57
CA SER A 49 2.77 15.17 15.03
C SER A 49 1.78 14.65 16.06
N SER A 50 1.31 13.43 15.89
CA SER A 50 0.41 12.75 16.83
C SER A 50 1.13 11.54 17.40
N GLY A 51 1.47 11.60 18.67
CA GLY A 51 1.96 10.43 19.43
C GLY A 51 0.82 9.64 20.04
N GLY A 52 1.04 8.37 20.35
CA GLY A 52 0.00 7.52 20.92
C GLY A 52 0.50 6.18 21.46
N ASP A 53 -0.46 5.34 21.80
CA ASP A 53 -0.29 4.01 22.36
C ASP A 53 -0.22 2.90 21.31
N ILE A 54 -0.48 3.24 20.03
CA ILE A 54 -0.40 2.31 18.90
C ILE A 54 0.96 2.42 18.19
N ARG A 55 1.33 1.35 17.49
CA ARG A 55 2.49 1.32 16.59
C ARG A 55 1.99 1.33 15.14
N PRO A 56 1.85 2.53 14.52
CA PRO A 56 1.16 2.71 13.25
C PRO A 56 2.09 2.40 12.07
N THR A 57 2.42 1.13 11.88
CA THR A 57 3.31 0.70 10.79
C THR A 57 2.62 0.59 9.44
N TRP A 58 1.30 0.75 9.42
CA TRP A 58 0.52 0.93 8.20
C TRP A 58 -0.59 1.94 8.41
N LEU A 59 -0.74 2.82 7.43
CA LEU A 59 -1.79 3.82 7.34
C LEU A 59 -2.58 3.63 6.05
N MET A 60 -3.88 3.88 6.10
CA MET A 60 -4.76 3.76 4.96
C MET A 60 -5.83 4.84 5.01
N ALA A 61 -5.97 5.62 3.93
CA ALA A 61 -7.05 6.59 3.79
C ALA A 61 -8.38 5.91 3.47
N HIS A 62 -9.47 6.49 3.96
CA HIS A 62 -10.81 6.13 3.48
C HIS A 62 -11.00 6.70 2.06
N PRO A 63 -11.51 5.92 1.09
CA PRO A 63 -11.57 6.35 -0.31
C PRO A 63 -12.52 7.52 -0.59
N ARG A 64 -13.45 7.84 0.34
CA ARG A 64 -14.50 8.86 0.13
C ARG A 64 -14.65 9.86 1.28
N LEU A 65 -14.20 9.52 2.48
CA LEU A 65 -14.35 10.36 3.68
C LEU A 65 -12.99 10.91 4.11
N PRO A 66 -12.92 12.08 4.78
CA PRO A 66 -11.69 12.62 5.34
C PRO A 66 -11.29 11.82 6.60
N MET A 67 -10.87 10.59 6.39
CA MET A 67 -10.53 9.67 7.46
C MET A 67 -9.27 8.88 7.14
N LEU A 68 -8.53 8.57 8.19
CA LEU A 68 -7.33 7.75 8.17
C LEU A 68 -7.51 6.56 9.11
N TYR A 69 -7.10 5.39 8.66
CA TYR A 69 -7.01 4.18 9.49
C TYR A 69 -5.55 3.84 9.74
N ALA A 70 -5.27 3.42 10.97
CA ALA A 70 -3.95 2.96 11.37
C ALA A 70 -4.03 1.59 12.02
N VAL A 71 -3.05 0.75 11.77
CA VAL A 71 -2.83 -0.51 12.49
C VAL A 71 -2.21 -0.27 13.86
N ASP A 72 -2.32 -1.26 14.75
CA ASP A 72 -1.39 -1.44 15.86
C ASP A 72 -0.61 -2.74 15.66
N ASP A 73 0.67 -2.60 15.28
CA ASP A 73 1.59 -3.69 14.94
C ASP A 73 2.46 -4.11 16.15
N GLN A 74 1.96 -3.99 17.36
CA GLN A 74 2.69 -4.46 18.54
C GLN A 74 2.63 -5.98 18.63
N SER A 75 3.80 -6.63 18.64
CA SER A 75 3.91 -8.10 18.53
C SER A 75 3.39 -8.89 19.74
N ASN A 76 3.20 -8.22 20.87
CA ASN A 76 2.79 -8.82 22.14
C ASN A 76 1.37 -8.41 22.59
N LYS A 77 0.64 -7.69 21.73
CA LYS A 77 -0.73 -7.23 22.01
C LYS A 77 -1.70 -7.69 20.92
N PRO A 78 -3.00 -7.77 21.21
CA PRO A 78 -4.01 -7.90 20.18
C PRO A 78 -3.86 -6.78 19.17
N GLY A 79 -3.85 -7.13 17.88
CA GLY A 79 -3.85 -6.18 16.79
C GLY A 79 -5.14 -5.38 16.75
N SER A 80 -5.07 -4.15 16.24
CA SER A 80 -6.26 -3.30 16.12
C SER A 80 -6.22 -2.43 14.87
N VAL A 81 -7.41 -1.92 14.53
CA VAL A 81 -7.63 -0.83 13.58
C VAL A 81 -8.09 0.38 14.38
N THR A 82 -7.36 1.48 14.28
CA THR A 82 -7.73 2.79 14.83
C THR A 82 -8.22 3.68 13.71
N ALA A 83 -9.41 4.28 13.85
CA ALA A 83 -9.95 5.27 12.93
C ALA A 83 -9.68 6.68 13.45
N PHE A 84 -9.23 7.56 12.57
CA PHE A 84 -9.04 8.99 12.82
C PHE A 84 -9.87 9.80 11.83
N GLY A 85 -10.58 10.83 12.32
CA GLY A 85 -11.12 11.89 11.48
C GLY A 85 -10.01 12.89 11.14
N VAL A 86 -9.95 13.29 9.88
CA VAL A 86 -9.01 14.30 9.37
C VAL A 86 -9.71 15.65 9.27
N ASN A 87 -9.15 16.66 9.89
CA ASN A 87 -9.58 18.04 9.68
C ASN A 87 -9.08 18.49 8.28
N ARG A 88 -10.01 18.82 7.39
CA ARG A 88 -9.69 19.17 5.99
C ARG A 88 -8.87 20.43 5.82
N GLU A 89 -8.98 21.37 6.76
CA GLU A 89 -8.28 22.66 6.69
C GLU A 89 -6.87 22.58 7.30
N THR A 90 -6.70 21.76 8.34
CA THR A 90 -5.46 21.77 9.14
C THR A 90 -4.69 20.45 9.07
N GLY A 91 -5.25 19.39 8.47
CA GLY A 91 -4.64 18.04 8.48
C GLY A 91 -4.58 17.37 9.87
N ALA A 92 -5.13 18.00 10.91
CA ALA A 92 -5.09 17.47 12.27
C ALA A 92 -5.93 16.18 12.40
N LEU A 93 -5.40 15.20 13.13
CA LEU A 93 -6.05 13.94 13.41
C LEU A 93 -6.84 13.97 14.72
N ARG A 94 -8.06 13.44 14.69
CA ARG A 94 -8.88 13.18 15.88
C ARG A 94 -9.25 11.72 15.94
N ARG A 95 -8.78 11.00 16.94
CA ARG A 95 -9.12 9.58 17.16
C ARG A 95 -10.62 9.42 17.40
N LEU A 96 -11.25 8.51 16.65
CA LEU A 96 -12.69 8.25 16.70
C LEU A 96 -13.01 6.91 17.33
N ALA A 97 -12.41 5.84 16.83
CA ALA A 97 -12.70 4.48 17.23
C ALA A 97 -11.44 3.60 17.22
N VAL A 98 -11.47 2.54 18.01
CA VAL A 98 -10.46 1.47 18.00
C VAL A 98 -11.18 0.13 18.07
N VAL A 99 -10.84 -0.77 17.15
CA VAL A 99 -11.43 -2.11 17.10
C VAL A 99 -10.33 -3.16 17.01
N ALA A 100 -10.39 -4.17 17.88
CA ALA A 100 -9.47 -5.31 17.82
C ALA A 100 -9.75 -6.16 16.58
N THR A 101 -8.68 -6.59 15.88
CA THR A 101 -8.79 -7.44 14.68
C THR A 101 -9.00 -8.92 14.98
N LYS A 102 -8.94 -9.33 16.24
CA LYS A 102 -8.91 -10.73 16.71
C LYS A 102 -7.67 -11.50 16.23
N GLY A 103 -6.64 -10.81 15.77
CA GLY A 103 -5.30 -11.30 15.46
C GLY A 103 -4.25 -10.64 16.34
N ILE A 104 -2.98 -10.89 16.06
CA ILE A 104 -1.82 -10.29 16.76
C ILE A 104 -0.88 -9.67 15.74
N GLY A 105 -0.42 -8.43 16.02
CA GLY A 105 0.49 -7.71 15.15
C GLY A 105 -0.13 -7.41 13.79
N THR A 106 -1.21 -6.62 13.79
CA THR A 106 -1.83 -6.16 12.55
C THR A 106 -0.85 -5.26 11.80
N THR A 107 -0.45 -5.67 10.60
CA THR A 107 0.63 -5.03 9.85
C THR A 107 0.18 -4.33 8.57
N HIS A 108 -0.98 -4.70 8.03
CA HIS A 108 -1.49 -4.14 6.78
C HIS A 108 -3.01 -4.04 6.78
N LEU A 109 -3.54 -3.01 6.09
CA LEU A 109 -4.97 -2.79 5.86
C LEU A 109 -5.22 -2.52 4.38
N THR A 110 -6.32 -3.09 3.87
CA THR A 110 -6.88 -2.74 2.55
C THR A 110 -8.36 -2.43 2.71
N PHE A 111 -8.89 -1.54 1.88
CA PHE A 111 -10.29 -1.12 1.92
C PHE A 111 -11.03 -1.56 0.66
N ASP A 112 -12.08 -2.36 0.81
CA ASP A 112 -13.02 -2.61 -0.28
C ASP A 112 -14.09 -1.52 -0.30
N ALA A 113 -13.95 -0.58 -1.24
CA ALA A 113 -14.82 0.59 -1.35
C ALA A 113 -16.27 0.27 -1.78
N LEU A 114 -16.53 -0.92 -2.31
CA LEU A 114 -17.87 -1.33 -2.75
C LEU A 114 -18.72 -1.92 -1.63
N SER A 115 -18.09 -2.46 -0.59
CA SER A 115 -18.81 -2.99 0.57
C SER A 115 -18.49 -2.27 1.89
N ASP A 116 -17.65 -1.23 1.86
CA ASP A 116 -17.14 -0.59 3.06
C ASP A 116 -16.57 -1.61 4.06
N THR A 117 -15.61 -2.42 3.57
CA THR A 117 -14.95 -3.44 4.37
C THR A 117 -13.44 -3.20 4.44
N ILE A 118 -12.89 -3.21 5.64
CA ILE A 118 -11.44 -3.28 5.88
C ILE A 118 -11.03 -4.75 5.96
N LEU A 119 -9.99 -5.10 5.22
CA LEU A 119 -9.26 -6.35 5.40
C LEU A 119 -7.99 -6.05 6.17
N ALA A 120 -7.72 -6.82 7.21
CA ALA A 120 -6.59 -6.64 8.10
C ALA A 120 -5.72 -7.90 8.12
N ALA A 121 -4.46 -7.77 7.69
CA ALA A 121 -3.47 -8.83 7.80
C ALA A 121 -2.79 -8.76 9.17
N ASN A 122 -2.81 -9.87 9.90
CA ASN A 122 -2.25 -9.98 11.25
C ASN A 122 -1.00 -10.85 11.19
N TYR A 123 0.15 -10.22 11.08
CA TYR A 123 1.43 -10.86 10.81
C TYR A 123 1.82 -11.88 11.88
N ASN A 124 1.78 -11.50 13.16
CA ASN A 124 2.30 -12.36 14.22
C ASN A 124 1.41 -13.58 14.51
N SER A 125 0.13 -13.50 14.25
CA SER A 125 -0.79 -14.65 14.38
C SER A 125 -0.99 -15.44 13.10
N GLY A 126 -0.46 -14.97 11.95
CA GLY A 126 -0.72 -15.59 10.64
C GLY A 126 -2.22 -15.70 10.39
N SER A 127 -2.92 -14.55 10.38
CA SER A 127 -4.37 -14.54 10.18
C SER A 127 -4.83 -13.31 9.42
N VAL A 128 -5.98 -13.40 8.78
CA VAL A 128 -6.65 -12.31 8.10
C VAL A 128 -8.02 -12.07 8.72
N SER A 129 -8.38 -10.79 8.91
CA SER A 129 -9.68 -10.40 9.46
C SER A 129 -10.41 -9.47 8.50
N SER A 130 -11.73 -9.60 8.42
CA SER A 130 -12.61 -8.67 7.71
C SER A 130 -13.42 -7.85 8.70
N VAL A 131 -13.47 -6.55 8.50
CA VAL A 131 -14.07 -5.57 9.42
C VAL A 131 -14.99 -4.67 8.62
N ALA A 132 -16.30 -4.73 8.88
CA ALA A 132 -17.25 -3.81 8.27
C ALA A 132 -16.99 -2.37 8.78
N VAL A 133 -17.20 -1.39 7.90
CA VAL A 133 -17.12 0.03 8.25
C VAL A 133 -18.49 0.67 8.09
N ARG A 134 -18.93 1.43 9.09
CA ARG A 134 -20.20 2.18 9.05
C ARG A 134 -19.92 3.64 9.37
N GLU A 135 -20.31 4.52 8.49
CA GLU A 135 -20.07 5.97 8.62
C GLU A 135 -18.59 6.30 8.93
N GLY A 136 -17.67 5.49 8.37
CA GLY A 136 -16.23 5.63 8.58
C GLY A 136 -15.68 4.93 9.83
N GLU A 137 -16.54 4.39 10.71
CA GLU A 137 -16.08 3.70 11.92
C GLU A 137 -16.01 2.18 11.74
N PRO A 138 -14.85 1.55 12.03
CA PRO A 138 -14.70 0.11 11.96
C PRO A 138 -15.55 -0.57 13.03
N GLN A 139 -16.22 -1.67 12.66
CA GLN A 139 -17.04 -2.50 13.53
C GLN A 139 -16.24 -3.71 14.05
N ALA A 140 -16.83 -4.51 14.90
CA ALA A 140 -16.24 -5.80 15.30
C ALA A 140 -15.98 -6.67 14.05
N PRO A 141 -14.87 -7.44 14.00
CA PRO A 141 -14.58 -8.30 12.85
C PRO A 141 -15.73 -9.27 12.54
N ALA A 142 -16.18 -9.24 11.29
CA ALA A 142 -17.20 -10.15 10.77
C ALA A 142 -16.65 -11.57 10.62
N SER A 143 -15.37 -11.69 10.26
CA SER A 143 -14.66 -12.98 10.21
C SER A 143 -13.18 -12.82 10.52
N THR A 144 -12.55 -13.90 10.98
CA THR A 144 -11.10 -14.03 11.14
C THR A 144 -10.69 -15.44 10.77
N ILE A 145 -9.72 -15.57 9.84
CA ILE A 145 -9.23 -16.86 9.38
C ILE A 145 -7.76 -16.99 9.76
N SER A 146 -7.41 -18.06 10.45
CA SER A 146 -6.01 -18.41 10.74
C SER A 146 -5.42 -19.23 9.60
N GLU A 147 -4.22 -18.89 9.20
CA GLU A 147 -3.41 -19.55 8.18
C GLU A 147 -2.46 -20.54 8.84
N ARG A 148 -1.90 -21.45 8.03
CA ARG A 148 -0.93 -22.43 8.48
C ARG A 148 0.12 -22.64 7.42
N GLY A 149 1.35 -22.77 7.85
CA GLY A 149 2.51 -23.04 7.01
C GLY A 149 3.79 -22.60 7.70
N SER A 150 4.90 -22.99 7.12
CA SER A 150 6.24 -22.56 7.52
C SER A 150 7.17 -22.67 6.34
N GLY A 151 8.34 -22.02 6.42
CA GLY A 151 9.36 -22.02 5.38
C GLY A 151 10.76 -22.19 5.99
N PRO A 152 11.81 -22.10 5.16
CA PRO A 152 13.18 -22.42 5.59
C PRO A 152 13.86 -21.29 6.36
N ASN A 153 13.34 -20.07 6.27
CA ASN A 153 13.97 -18.92 6.92
C ASN A 153 13.55 -18.87 8.40
N LYS A 154 14.42 -18.37 9.27
CA LYS A 154 14.10 -18.15 10.70
C LYS A 154 12.89 -17.24 10.93
N ARG A 155 12.49 -16.44 9.94
CA ARG A 155 11.28 -15.61 9.94
C ARG A 155 10.04 -16.34 9.41
N GLN A 156 10.17 -17.61 9.07
CA GLN A 156 9.11 -18.46 8.51
C GLN A 156 8.79 -19.65 9.41
N MET A 157 8.94 -19.50 10.72
CA MET A 157 8.65 -20.59 11.68
C MET A 157 7.16 -20.88 11.78
N SER A 158 6.30 -19.96 11.33
CA SER A 158 4.84 -20.10 11.24
C SER A 158 4.31 -19.23 10.11
N ALA A 159 3.01 -19.31 9.83
CA ALA A 159 2.33 -18.39 8.91
C ALA A 159 2.43 -16.94 9.40
N HIS A 160 2.58 -16.01 8.46
CA HIS A 160 2.72 -14.58 8.67
C HIS A 160 2.01 -13.82 7.55
N ALA A 161 0.67 -13.66 7.65
CA ALA A 161 -0.12 -12.87 6.71
C ALA A 161 0.43 -11.43 6.65
N HIS A 162 0.82 -10.97 5.45
CA HIS A 162 1.46 -9.66 5.31
C HIS A 162 0.60 -8.63 4.58
N ASP A 163 -0.34 -9.08 3.77
CA ASP A 163 -1.29 -8.25 3.01
C ASP A 163 -2.60 -9.00 2.84
N ALA A 164 -3.68 -8.30 2.46
CA ALA A 164 -4.98 -8.89 2.12
C ALA A 164 -5.71 -8.00 1.13
N VAL A 165 -5.87 -8.45 -0.12
CA VAL A 165 -6.41 -7.63 -1.20
C VAL A 165 -7.65 -8.30 -1.81
N VAL A 166 -8.73 -7.52 -1.98
CA VAL A 166 -9.93 -7.97 -2.71
C VAL A 166 -9.63 -8.02 -4.20
N ASP A 167 -10.00 -9.12 -4.85
CA ASP A 167 -9.89 -9.23 -6.30
C ASP A 167 -10.87 -8.27 -7.01
N PRO A 168 -10.61 -7.86 -8.25
CA PRO A 168 -11.47 -6.92 -8.97
C PRO A 168 -12.93 -7.37 -9.13
N SER A 169 -13.21 -8.68 -9.10
CA SER A 169 -14.58 -9.20 -9.13
C SER A 169 -15.31 -9.10 -7.79
N GLY A 170 -14.56 -8.86 -6.69
CA GLY A 170 -15.08 -8.78 -5.32
C GLY A 170 -15.50 -10.11 -4.73
N ARG A 171 -15.13 -11.22 -5.34
CA ARG A 171 -15.51 -12.58 -4.89
C ARG A 171 -14.44 -13.26 -4.06
N TYR A 172 -13.21 -12.78 -4.15
CA TYR A 172 -12.06 -13.38 -3.51
C TYR A 172 -11.20 -12.34 -2.79
N VAL A 173 -10.53 -12.80 -1.76
CA VAL A 173 -9.43 -12.07 -1.09
C VAL A 173 -8.17 -12.89 -1.23
N LEU A 174 -7.12 -12.26 -1.71
CA LEU A 174 -5.78 -12.81 -1.83
C LEU A 174 -4.96 -12.34 -0.63
N VAL A 175 -4.32 -13.30 0.05
CA VAL A 175 -3.52 -13.03 1.25
C VAL A 175 -2.12 -13.58 1.06
N PRO A 176 -1.15 -12.74 0.67
CA PRO A 176 0.26 -13.11 0.71
C PRO A 176 0.69 -13.40 2.14
N ASP A 177 1.24 -14.59 2.36
CA ASP A 177 1.78 -15.02 3.63
C ASP A 177 3.28 -15.27 3.51
N LEU A 178 4.04 -14.44 4.21
CA LEU A 178 5.51 -14.49 4.20
C LEU A 178 6.03 -15.78 4.81
N GLY A 179 5.39 -16.24 5.87
CA GLY A 179 5.86 -17.41 6.63
C GLY A 179 5.55 -18.73 5.95
N ALA A 180 4.43 -18.81 5.25
CA ALA A 180 3.97 -20.04 4.60
C ALA A 180 4.44 -20.19 3.14
N ASP A 181 5.15 -19.20 2.58
CA ASP A 181 5.49 -19.15 1.14
C ASP A 181 4.26 -19.36 0.23
N ARG A 182 3.14 -18.68 0.57
CA ARG A 182 1.87 -18.84 -0.14
C ARG A 182 1.19 -17.49 -0.40
N VAL A 183 0.32 -17.49 -1.40
CA VAL A 183 -0.79 -16.54 -1.50
C VAL A 183 -2.06 -17.36 -1.27
N PHE A 184 -2.65 -17.22 -0.09
CA PHE A 184 -3.94 -17.85 0.20
C PHE A 184 -5.06 -17.12 -0.54
N VAL A 185 -6.10 -17.86 -0.94
CA VAL A 185 -7.25 -17.30 -1.64
C VAL A 185 -8.52 -17.72 -0.92
N TYR A 186 -9.22 -16.73 -0.36
CA TYR A 186 -10.47 -16.91 0.36
C TYR A 186 -11.66 -16.39 -0.46
N ARG A 187 -12.84 -16.98 -0.25
CA ARG A 187 -14.08 -16.37 -0.74
C ARG A 187 -14.43 -15.17 0.10
N PHE A 188 -14.95 -14.14 -0.54
CA PHE A 188 -15.42 -12.94 0.11
C PHE A 188 -16.89 -12.69 -0.22
N ASP A 189 -17.71 -12.54 0.81
CA ASP A 189 -19.09 -12.11 0.71
C ASP A 189 -19.22 -10.66 1.16
N ARG A 190 -19.37 -9.76 0.20
CA ARG A 190 -19.52 -8.31 0.44
C ARG A 190 -20.78 -7.96 1.23
N SER A 191 -21.84 -8.76 1.12
CA SER A 191 -23.12 -8.47 1.79
C SER A 191 -23.07 -8.73 3.28
N THR A 192 -22.27 -9.68 3.71
CA THR A 192 -22.06 -10.05 5.12
C THR A 192 -20.70 -9.61 5.63
N HIS A 193 -19.84 -9.05 4.78
CA HIS A 193 -18.46 -8.68 5.08
C HIS A 193 -17.58 -9.87 5.52
N THR A 194 -17.93 -11.12 5.15
CA THR A 194 -17.26 -12.30 5.66
C THR A 194 -16.31 -12.93 4.69
N LEU A 195 -15.19 -13.44 5.23
CA LEU A 195 -14.28 -14.35 4.56
C LEU A 195 -14.64 -15.81 4.91
N SER A 196 -14.49 -16.70 3.95
CA SER A 196 -14.61 -18.13 4.18
C SER A 196 -13.51 -18.90 3.44
N LYS A 197 -13.09 -20.02 4.07
CA LYS A 197 -12.22 -20.99 3.39
C LYS A 197 -12.98 -21.62 2.24
N ASP A 198 -12.24 -21.92 1.18
CA ASP A 198 -12.82 -22.55 -0.01
C ASP A 198 -12.60 -24.06 0.04
N ASP A 199 -13.63 -24.81 -0.32
CA ASP A 199 -13.60 -26.28 -0.46
C ASP A 199 -13.09 -26.72 -1.85
N ALA A 200 -12.48 -25.80 -2.61
CA ALA A 200 -11.97 -26.11 -3.95
C ALA A 200 -10.91 -27.24 -3.91
N ASN A 201 -11.07 -28.21 -4.79
CA ASN A 201 -10.09 -29.26 -4.98
C ASN A 201 -9.62 -29.26 -6.46
N PRO A 202 -8.34 -28.97 -6.73
CA PRO A 202 -7.27 -28.59 -5.79
C PRO A 202 -7.49 -27.21 -5.15
N PRO A 203 -6.84 -26.90 -4.03
CA PRO A 203 -6.91 -25.57 -3.39
C PRO A 203 -6.58 -24.44 -4.35
N ARG A 204 -7.15 -23.24 -4.11
CA ARG A 204 -6.93 -22.05 -4.99
C ARG A 204 -5.60 -21.36 -4.72
N ASP A 205 -4.97 -21.67 -3.59
CA ASP A 205 -3.75 -21.04 -3.16
C ASP A 205 -2.63 -21.14 -4.22
N PHE A 206 -1.84 -20.09 -4.32
CA PHE A 206 -0.57 -20.13 -5.05
C PHE A 206 0.56 -20.48 -4.08
N VAL A 207 1.34 -21.50 -4.41
CA VAL A 207 2.56 -21.86 -3.68
C VAL A 207 3.74 -21.16 -4.33
N ALA A 208 4.36 -20.24 -3.60
CA ALA A 208 5.56 -19.54 -4.05
C ALA A 208 6.82 -20.38 -3.87
N SER A 209 7.94 -19.92 -4.41
CA SER A 209 9.22 -20.57 -4.22
C SER A 209 9.59 -20.64 -2.74
N PHE A 210 10.15 -21.77 -2.33
CA PHE A 210 10.54 -22.02 -0.94
C PHE A 210 11.55 -20.99 -0.43
N GLY A 211 11.21 -20.28 0.64
CA GLY A 211 12.02 -19.19 1.20
C GLY A 211 11.84 -17.83 0.55
N SER A 212 10.85 -17.66 -0.34
CA SER A 212 10.65 -16.39 -1.05
C SER A 212 9.98 -15.30 -0.20
N GLY A 213 9.07 -15.67 0.68
CA GLY A 213 8.34 -14.75 1.56
C GLY A 213 7.45 -13.77 0.81
N PRO A 214 6.27 -14.20 0.29
CA PRO A 214 5.27 -13.31 -0.29
C PRO A 214 4.92 -12.16 0.66
N ARG A 215 4.85 -10.91 0.14
CA ARG A 215 4.67 -9.74 0.99
C ARG A 215 3.46 -8.91 0.62
N HIS A 216 3.51 -8.13 -0.44
CA HIS A 216 2.41 -7.31 -0.92
C HIS A 216 2.03 -7.69 -2.34
N ILE A 217 0.73 -7.65 -2.64
CA ILE A 217 0.16 -7.95 -3.96
C ILE A 217 -0.75 -6.81 -4.41
N VAL A 218 -0.65 -6.43 -5.68
CA VAL A 218 -1.52 -5.42 -6.28
C VAL A 218 -2.09 -5.93 -7.61
N PHE A 219 -3.32 -5.54 -7.94
CA PHE A 219 -3.89 -5.80 -9.24
C PHE A 219 -3.53 -4.71 -10.24
N GLY A 220 -3.29 -5.09 -11.49
CA GLY A 220 -3.25 -4.16 -12.60
C GLY A 220 -4.61 -3.47 -12.81
N ALA A 221 -4.62 -2.31 -13.48
CA ALA A 221 -5.81 -1.47 -13.63
C ALA A 221 -6.99 -2.19 -14.30
N ASP A 222 -6.72 -3.16 -15.17
CA ASP A 222 -7.75 -3.95 -15.87
C ASP A 222 -8.21 -5.21 -15.11
N GLY A 223 -7.58 -5.49 -13.95
CA GLY A 223 -7.91 -6.64 -13.10
C GLY A 223 -7.57 -8.00 -13.64
N ARG A 224 -6.91 -8.10 -14.81
CA ARG A 224 -6.50 -9.37 -15.43
C ARG A 224 -5.19 -9.91 -14.91
N PHE A 225 -4.36 -9.02 -14.37
CA PHE A 225 -3.02 -9.34 -13.89
C PHE A 225 -2.85 -8.88 -12.45
N ALA A 226 -1.99 -9.58 -11.72
CA ALA A 226 -1.57 -9.21 -10.37
C ALA A 226 -0.03 -9.26 -10.27
N TYR A 227 0.51 -8.38 -9.44
CA TYR A 227 1.94 -8.22 -9.20
C TYR A 227 2.22 -8.41 -7.72
N LEU A 228 3.09 -9.35 -7.39
CA LEU A 228 3.46 -9.68 -6.02
C LEU A 228 4.94 -9.40 -5.82
N VAL A 229 5.29 -8.67 -4.76
CA VAL A 229 6.66 -8.57 -4.29
C VAL A 229 6.93 -9.60 -3.20
N THR A 230 8.05 -10.31 -3.29
CA THR A 230 8.55 -11.20 -2.25
C THR A 230 9.59 -10.46 -1.38
N GLU A 231 9.49 -10.63 -0.06
CA GLU A 231 10.41 -9.93 0.84
C GLU A 231 11.79 -10.59 0.90
N LEU A 232 11.82 -11.93 1.03
CA LEU A 232 13.06 -12.64 1.38
C LEU A 232 13.93 -12.96 0.17
N SER A 233 13.32 -13.30 -0.98
CA SER A 233 14.05 -13.50 -2.23
C SER A 233 14.25 -12.22 -3.02
N ALA A 234 13.44 -11.17 -2.74
CA ALA A 234 13.41 -9.91 -3.47
C ALA A 234 13.16 -10.10 -4.98
N ASP A 235 12.00 -10.67 -5.28
CA ASP A 235 11.50 -10.86 -6.65
C ASP A 235 10.16 -10.15 -6.82
N VAL A 236 9.82 -9.80 -8.06
CA VAL A 236 8.47 -9.49 -8.50
C VAL A 236 7.93 -10.66 -9.30
N LEU A 237 6.78 -11.19 -8.86
CA LEU A 237 6.04 -12.23 -9.56
C LEU A 237 4.85 -11.60 -10.28
N VAL A 238 4.71 -11.91 -11.57
CA VAL A 238 3.59 -11.48 -12.41
C VAL A 238 2.64 -12.65 -12.61
N PHE A 239 1.36 -12.40 -12.36
CA PHE A 239 0.32 -13.43 -12.50
C PHE A 239 -0.76 -13.02 -13.49
N ARG A 240 -1.30 -14.00 -14.20
CA ARG A 240 -2.65 -13.92 -14.74
C ARG A 240 -3.64 -14.30 -13.65
N TRP A 241 -4.70 -13.52 -13.50
CA TRP A 241 -5.79 -13.78 -12.58
C TRP A 241 -7.00 -14.35 -13.31
N ASP A 242 -7.46 -15.52 -12.91
CA ASP A 242 -8.72 -16.10 -13.37
C ASP A 242 -9.81 -15.82 -12.32
N ALA A 243 -10.55 -14.73 -12.51
CA ALA A 243 -11.59 -14.32 -11.58
C ALA A 243 -12.78 -15.29 -11.50
N GLN A 244 -12.99 -16.17 -12.49
CA GLN A 244 -14.05 -17.19 -12.43
C GLN A 244 -13.64 -18.34 -11.51
N LYS A 245 -12.37 -18.76 -11.61
CA LYS A 245 -11.83 -19.85 -10.81
C LYS A 245 -11.20 -19.40 -9.49
N GLY A 246 -10.92 -18.09 -9.33
CA GLY A 246 -10.17 -17.57 -8.19
C GLY A 246 -8.73 -18.09 -8.14
N ARG A 247 -8.01 -18.06 -9.27
CA ARG A 247 -6.67 -18.66 -9.37
C ARG A 247 -5.64 -17.73 -9.99
N LEU A 248 -4.47 -17.72 -9.37
CA LEU A 248 -3.26 -17.12 -9.89
C LEU A 248 -2.50 -18.13 -10.78
N THR A 249 -2.09 -17.69 -11.96
CA THR A 249 -1.18 -18.43 -12.83
C THR A 249 0.07 -17.59 -13.06
N LEU A 250 1.23 -18.09 -12.61
CA LEU A 250 2.51 -17.38 -12.76
C LEU A 250 2.85 -17.23 -14.25
N ALA A 251 3.08 -15.99 -14.68
CA ALA A 251 3.46 -15.61 -16.03
C ALA A 251 4.92 -15.19 -16.13
N GLN A 252 5.47 -14.57 -15.07
CA GLN A 252 6.85 -14.07 -15.08
C GLN A 252 7.37 -13.94 -13.64
N SER A 253 8.69 -14.06 -13.47
CA SER A 253 9.41 -13.76 -12.23
C SER A 253 10.64 -12.94 -12.57
N LEU A 254 10.83 -11.81 -11.88
CA LEU A 254 11.94 -10.88 -12.10
C LEU A 254 12.63 -10.57 -10.76
N PRO A 255 13.97 -10.64 -10.68
CA PRO A 255 14.67 -10.19 -9.50
C PRO A 255 14.63 -8.65 -9.41
N ILE A 256 14.34 -8.11 -8.22
CA ILE A 256 14.48 -6.66 -7.97
C ILE A 256 15.88 -6.31 -7.48
N SER A 257 16.70 -7.29 -7.12
CA SER A 257 18.10 -7.07 -6.78
C SER A 257 18.97 -7.04 -8.03
N THR A 258 20.02 -6.22 -7.99
CA THR A 258 21.04 -6.16 -9.04
C THR A 258 21.76 -7.50 -9.17
N ALA A 259 22.11 -7.89 -10.39
CA ALA A 259 22.87 -9.12 -10.62
C ALA A 259 24.19 -9.10 -9.82
N GLY A 260 24.45 -10.16 -9.07
CA GLY A 260 25.64 -10.26 -8.21
C GLY A 260 25.54 -9.52 -6.88
N PHE A 261 24.40 -8.95 -6.51
CA PHE A 261 24.23 -8.35 -5.19
C PHE A 261 24.48 -9.37 -4.07
N ALA A 262 25.49 -9.09 -3.24
CA ALA A 262 25.93 -9.98 -2.14
C ALA A 262 25.35 -9.60 -0.78
N GLY A 263 24.58 -8.51 -0.70
CA GLY A 263 23.94 -8.04 0.54
C GLY A 263 22.66 -8.84 0.88
N VAL A 264 21.98 -8.40 1.94
CA VAL A 264 20.71 -9.00 2.34
C VAL A 264 19.61 -8.54 1.39
N LYS A 265 19.05 -9.47 0.62
CA LYS A 265 17.91 -9.22 -0.25
C LYS A 265 16.69 -8.85 0.59
N SER A 266 15.94 -7.86 0.18
CA SER A 266 14.74 -7.43 0.90
C SER A 266 13.81 -6.59 0.01
N GLY A 267 12.76 -7.21 -0.51
CA GLY A 267 11.64 -6.50 -1.15
C GLY A 267 10.74 -5.84 -0.12
N ALA A 268 9.99 -4.80 -0.52
CA ALA A 268 9.10 -4.10 0.41
C ALA A 268 7.75 -3.75 -0.24
N GLU A 269 7.59 -2.52 -0.66
CA GLU A 269 6.35 -2.00 -1.25
C GLU A 269 6.28 -2.25 -2.74
N ILE A 270 5.05 -2.41 -3.25
CA ILE A 270 4.74 -2.48 -4.67
C ILE A 270 3.46 -1.70 -4.96
N THR A 271 3.46 -0.89 -6.01
CA THR A 271 2.25 -0.21 -6.49
C THR A 271 2.20 -0.11 -8.00
N VAL A 272 1.01 0.05 -8.54
CA VAL A 272 0.75 0.31 -9.96
C VAL A 272 0.42 1.78 -10.14
N SER A 273 0.93 2.44 -11.20
CA SER A 273 0.52 3.79 -11.55
C SER A 273 -0.99 3.87 -11.80
N GLY A 274 -1.60 5.02 -11.54
CA GLY A 274 -3.07 5.18 -11.68
C GLY A 274 -3.59 4.91 -13.10
N ASP A 275 -2.74 5.01 -14.12
CA ASP A 275 -3.05 4.68 -15.52
C ASP A 275 -2.75 3.20 -15.87
N GLY A 276 -2.17 2.44 -14.96
CA GLY A 276 -1.85 1.02 -15.14
C GLY A 276 -0.61 0.72 -15.99
N HIS A 277 0.14 1.72 -16.41
CA HIS A 277 1.25 1.54 -17.35
C HIS A 277 2.59 1.20 -16.68
N PHE A 278 2.72 1.48 -15.37
CA PHE A 278 3.97 1.30 -14.65
C PHE A 278 3.75 0.60 -13.30
N VAL A 279 4.75 -0.17 -12.90
CA VAL A 279 4.84 -0.78 -11.57
C VAL A 279 6.10 -0.27 -10.89
N TYR A 280 5.96 0.20 -9.65
CA TYR A 280 7.05 0.67 -8.80
C TYR A 280 7.25 -0.30 -7.65
N VAL A 281 8.51 -0.63 -7.35
CA VAL A 281 8.84 -1.62 -6.32
C VAL A 281 9.99 -1.13 -5.45
N ALA A 282 9.82 -1.13 -4.15
CA ALA A 282 10.88 -0.80 -3.20
C ALA A 282 11.81 -1.99 -2.95
N ASN A 283 13.09 -1.77 -3.20
CA ASN A 283 14.19 -2.69 -2.87
C ASN A 283 14.95 -2.15 -1.64
N ARG A 284 14.59 -2.63 -0.46
CA ARG A 284 15.24 -2.23 0.80
C ARG A 284 16.70 -2.68 0.89
N GLY A 285 17.04 -3.79 0.23
CA GLY A 285 18.40 -4.34 0.25
C GLY A 285 19.42 -3.40 -0.38
N GLU A 286 19.02 -2.65 -1.41
CA GLU A 286 19.88 -1.78 -2.19
C GLU A 286 19.47 -0.29 -2.12
N ASN A 287 18.48 0.05 -1.28
CA ASN A 287 17.98 1.43 -1.09
C ASN A 287 17.47 2.07 -2.40
N GLN A 288 16.74 1.30 -3.19
CA GLN A 288 16.29 1.70 -4.52
C GLN A 288 14.78 1.54 -4.69
N ILE A 289 14.22 2.30 -5.63
CA ILE A 289 12.94 2.02 -6.27
C ILE A 289 13.23 1.49 -7.67
N VAL A 290 12.68 0.33 -8.00
CA VAL A 290 12.76 -0.29 -9.33
C VAL A 290 11.47 0.02 -10.07
N VAL A 291 11.59 0.52 -11.30
CA VAL A 291 10.45 0.92 -12.13
C VAL A 291 10.33 -0.03 -13.30
N TYR A 292 9.13 -0.53 -13.51
CA TYR A 292 8.81 -1.41 -14.63
C TYR A 292 7.73 -0.81 -15.50
N ARG A 293 7.84 -1.04 -16.81
CA ARG A 293 6.75 -0.82 -17.77
C ARG A 293 5.91 -2.08 -17.89
N VAL A 294 4.60 -1.91 -17.90
CA VAL A 294 3.62 -2.99 -18.09
C VAL A 294 3.34 -3.15 -19.59
N ASP A 295 3.44 -4.38 -20.10
CA ASP A 295 2.85 -4.74 -21.38
C ASP A 295 1.35 -4.99 -21.20
N ALA A 296 0.52 -4.15 -21.75
CA ALA A 296 -0.94 -4.19 -21.53
C ALA A 296 -1.60 -5.48 -22.05
N ALA A 297 -1.01 -6.17 -23.02
CA ALA A 297 -1.60 -7.39 -23.59
C ALA A 297 -1.29 -8.63 -22.73
N SER A 298 -0.06 -8.76 -22.27
CA SER A 298 0.44 -9.92 -21.52
C SER A 298 0.49 -9.72 -20.00
N GLY A 299 0.49 -8.46 -19.53
CA GLY A 299 0.73 -8.09 -18.13
C GLY A 299 2.20 -8.20 -17.72
N THR A 300 3.09 -8.62 -18.62
CA THR A 300 4.50 -8.79 -18.29
C THR A 300 5.19 -7.45 -18.04
N LEU A 301 6.24 -7.48 -17.23
CA LEU A 301 7.01 -6.33 -16.81
C LEU A 301 8.35 -6.27 -17.53
N SER A 302 8.76 -5.06 -17.93
CA SER A 302 10.11 -4.76 -18.41
C SER A 302 10.71 -3.67 -17.54
N GLU A 303 11.86 -3.93 -16.93
CA GLU A 303 12.56 -2.94 -16.12
C GLU A 303 13.00 -1.77 -17.00
N ILE A 304 12.68 -0.55 -16.55
CA ILE A 304 13.04 0.69 -17.26
C ILE A 304 13.93 1.61 -16.44
N GLN A 305 13.99 1.43 -15.10
CA GLN A 305 14.82 2.24 -14.23
C GLN A 305 15.09 1.55 -12.89
N ARG A 306 16.27 1.81 -12.33
CA ARG A 306 16.59 1.68 -10.90
C ARG A 306 17.07 3.05 -10.43
N VAL A 307 16.46 3.59 -9.37
CA VAL A 307 16.79 4.90 -8.84
C VAL A 307 16.93 4.81 -7.31
N ALA A 308 17.85 5.59 -6.75
CA ALA A 308 17.98 5.70 -5.31
C ALA A 308 16.66 6.20 -4.69
N SER A 309 16.31 5.70 -3.50
CA SER A 309 15.16 6.20 -2.72
C SER A 309 15.47 7.53 -2.00
N ASP A 310 16.64 8.12 -2.26
CA ASP A 310 17.21 9.30 -1.58
C ASP A 310 17.36 9.13 -0.05
N GLY A 311 17.38 7.89 0.40
CA GLY A 311 17.56 7.49 1.78
C GLY A 311 17.97 6.03 1.89
N SER A 312 17.74 5.42 3.03
CA SER A 312 18.08 4.00 3.22
C SER A 312 16.91 3.21 3.81
N LYS A 313 16.78 1.96 3.37
CA LYS A 313 15.71 1.02 3.70
C LYS A 313 14.32 1.61 3.38
N PRO A 314 13.99 1.88 2.08
CA PRO A 314 12.64 2.29 1.67
C PRO A 314 11.65 1.19 2.09
N TRP A 315 10.81 1.49 3.09
CA TRP A 315 9.89 0.52 3.67
C TRP A 315 8.56 0.50 2.95
N SER A 316 8.02 1.68 2.70
CA SER A 316 6.83 1.91 1.90
C SER A 316 6.93 3.22 1.15
N PHE A 317 6.09 3.39 0.18
CA PHE A 317 5.90 4.63 -0.55
C PHE A 317 4.45 4.74 -1.03
N GLY A 318 4.05 5.95 -1.36
CA GLY A 318 2.76 6.20 -2.00
C GLY A 318 2.92 7.18 -3.15
N ILE A 319 1.96 7.16 -4.08
CA ILE A 319 1.85 8.12 -5.18
C ILE A 319 0.73 9.09 -4.85
N ASP A 320 0.97 10.39 -5.01
CA ASP A 320 -0.01 11.44 -4.80
C ASP A 320 -1.20 11.31 -5.78
N THR A 321 -2.30 11.99 -5.47
CA THR A 321 -3.52 11.90 -6.29
C THR A 321 -3.35 12.46 -7.70
N THR A 322 -2.36 13.33 -7.94
CA THR A 322 -2.04 13.85 -9.28
C THR A 322 -1.21 12.87 -10.11
N GLY A 323 -0.62 11.86 -9.49
CA GLY A 323 0.32 10.92 -10.12
C GLY A 323 1.67 11.56 -10.50
N ARG A 324 2.04 12.68 -9.87
CA ARG A 324 3.29 13.41 -10.14
C ARG A 324 4.38 13.18 -9.11
N TRP A 325 4.01 12.76 -7.92
CA TRP A 325 4.93 12.65 -6.80
C TRP A 325 4.86 11.25 -6.18
N LEU A 326 6.02 10.66 -5.98
CA LEU A 326 6.18 9.46 -5.18
C LEU A 326 6.86 9.86 -3.87
N VAL A 327 6.16 9.69 -2.75
CA VAL A 327 6.68 9.97 -1.41
C VAL A 327 7.12 8.67 -0.77
N VAL A 328 8.38 8.57 -0.39
CA VAL A 328 9.00 7.34 0.14
C VAL A 328 9.42 7.49 1.59
N ALA A 329 9.00 6.52 2.42
CA ALA A 329 9.42 6.40 3.82
C ALA A 329 10.69 5.55 3.91
N ASN A 330 11.82 6.18 4.21
CA ASN A 330 13.13 5.56 4.33
C ASN A 330 13.44 5.27 5.81
N GLN A 331 13.08 4.08 6.27
CA GLN A 331 13.17 3.68 7.67
C GLN A 331 14.61 3.74 8.23
N GLY A 332 15.60 3.37 7.42
CA GLY A 332 16.97 3.28 7.86
C GLY A 332 17.67 4.63 8.01
N SER A 333 17.35 5.61 7.15
CA SER A 333 17.88 6.98 7.26
C SER A 333 17.01 7.88 8.16
N GLY A 334 15.79 7.45 8.51
CA GLY A 334 14.87 8.30 9.26
C GLY A 334 14.43 9.52 8.45
N THR A 335 14.15 9.34 7.16
CA THR A 335 13.75 10.41 6.25
C THR A 335 12.54 10.01 5.41
N VAL A 336 11.75 11.01 5.03
CA VAL A 336 10.74 10.91 3.99
C VAL A 336 11.20 11.78 2.83
N ASN A 337 11.28 11.20 1.64
CA ASN A 337 11.82 11.85 0.46
C ASN A 337 10.78 11.86 -0.66
N VAL A 338 10.86 12.87 -1.54
CA VAL A 338 9.92 13.02 -2.65
C VAL A 338 10.66 12.86 -3.96
N LEU A 339 10.16 11.95 -4.79
CA LEU A 339 10.62 11.75 -6.16
C LEU A 339 9.54 12.24 -7.14
N ALA A 340 9.94 12.97 -8.16
CA ALA A 340 9.05 13.38 -9.25
C ALA A 340 8.81 12.22 -10.20
N ILE A 341 7.57 12.03 -10.66
CA ILE A 341 7.16 11.04 -11.66
C ILE A 341 6.95 11.74 -13.01
N ASP A 342 7.67 11.34 -14.03
CA ASP A 342 7.31 11.65 -15.42
C ASP A 342 6.16 10.71 -15.83
N ARG A 343 4.94 11.21 -15.86
CA ARG A 343 3.73 10.41 -16.14
C ARG A 343 3.71 9.73 -17.51
N LYS A 344 4.50 10.21 -18.49
CA LYS A 344 4.57 9.62 -19.84
C LYS A 344 5.51 8.44 -19.90
N SER A 345 6.66 8.57 -19.25
CA SER A 345 7.71 7.54 -19.28
C SER A 345 7.69 6.62 -18.06
N GLY A 346 7.04 7.03 -16.95
CA GLY A 346 7.05 6.36 -15.65
C GLY A 346 8.34 6.61 -14.85
N LEU A 347 9.30 7.32 -15.39
CA LEU A 347 10.60 7.51 -14.78
C LEU A 347 10.52 8.41 -13.55
N LEU A 348 11.30 8.06 -12.54
CA LEU A 348 11.46 8.80 -11.30
C LEU A 348 12.69 9.69 -11.35
N LYS A 349 12.59 10.87 -10.75
CA LYS A 349 13.70 11.81 -10.58
C LYS A 349 13.71 12.35 -9.15
N SER A 350 14.87 12.37 -8.51
CA SER A 350 15.06 13.05 -7.23
C SER A 350 14.68 14.53 -7.34
N THR A 351 13.91 15.00 -6.36
CA THR A 351 13.60 16.43 -6.23
C THR A 351 14.56 17.13 -5.28
N GLY A 352 15.26 16.40 -4.44
CA GLY A 352 16.01 16.91 -3.30
C GLY A 352 15.15 17.25 -2.08
N HIS A 353 13.80 17.19 -2.19
CA HIS A 353 12.91 17.41 -1.05
C HIS A 353 12.98 16.24 -0.07
N SER A 354 13.28 16.57 1.18
CA SER A 354 13.44 15.59 2.26
C SER A 354 13.02 16.19 3.59
N VAL A 355 12.29 15.42 4.38
CA VAL A 355 11.95 15.76 5.77
C VAL A 355 12.42 14.65 6.70
N LYS A 356 12.85 15.03 7.92
CA LYS A 356 13.31 14.07 8.91
C LYS A 356 12.12 13.47 9.65
N VAL A 357 12.00 12.14 9.58
CA VAL A 357 10.98 11.35 10.30
C VAL A 357 11.64 10.05 10.76
N GLU A 358 12.03 10.01 12.00
CA GLU A 358 12.69 8.83 12.57
C GLU A 358 11.80 7.59 12.43
N ARG A 359 12.41 6.49 11.93
CA ARG A 359 11.76 5.18 11.76
C ARG A 359 10.46 5.22 10.95
N ALA A 360 10.39 6.09 9.93
CA ALA A 360 9.28 6.18 8.99
C ALA A 360 9.10 4.85 8.23
N VAL A 361 7.86 4.33 8.17
CA VAL A 361 7.59 3.01 7.56
C VAL A 361 6.37 2.95 6.67
N THR A 362 5.50 3.95 6.67
CA THR A 362 4.31 3.99 5.80
C THR A 362 3.95 5.41 5.41
N VAL A 363 3.33 5.55 4.24
CA VAL A 363 2.84 6.82 3.70
C VAL A 363 1.39 6.64 3.26
N ALA A 364 0.51 7.56 3.63
CA ALA A 364 -0.86 7.62 3.16
C ALA A 364 -1.25 9.05 2.77
N PHE A 365 -2.09 9.18 1.75
CA PHE A 365 -2.58 10.46 1.25
C PHE A 365 -4.06 10.62 1.56
N VAL A 366 -4.45 11.81 2.03
CA VAL A 366 -5.86 12.19 2.23
C VAL A 366 -6.10 13.54 1.55
N VAL A 367 -7.08 13.60 0.68
CA VAL A 367 -7.49 14.87 0.03
C VAL A 367 -8.19 15.76 1.05
N GLY A 368 -7.80 17.04 1.13
CA GLY A 368 -8.33 18.06 2.02
C GLY A 368 -9.79 18.46 1.72
#